data_8c1364c293c54769a3008192f7bd1e6c
#
_entry.id   8c1364c293c54769a3008192f7bd1e6c
#
_cell.length_a   1.000
_cell.length_b   1.000
_cell.length_c   1.000
_cell.angle_alpha   90.00
_cell.angle_beta   90.00
_cell.angle_gamma   90.00
#
_symmetry.space_group_name_H-M   'P 1'
#
loop_
_entity.id
_entity.type
_entity.pdbx_description
1 polymer ?
#
loop_
_entity_poly.entity_id
_entity_poly.type
_entity_poly.pdbx_seq_one_letter_code
_entity_poly.pdbx_strand_id
1 'polypeptide(L)'
;MKIAIVGAGQLGSRHIQGALKVESKDIHIDVIEPDDTATKTSKQRNKEIDSEVSINYHKNIASLKGLYEAVIISTNANNRLYIIKELFNQIDTKVLILEKVVFQSAKEFDELDALLEDKKTKVYVNHPRRMYSFYEELKSELQANRTEITH
;
A
#
# COMPACT_ATOMS: atom_id res chain seq x y z
N MET A 1 -15.69 -4.26 4.04
CA MET A 1 -14.58 -3.76 3.18
C MET A 1 -13.42 -4.75 3.24
N LYS A 2 -12.84 -5.16 2.10
CA LYS A 2 -11.76 -6.14 2.06
C LYS A 2 -10.46 -5.47 1.64
N ILE A 3 -9.40 -5.60 2.45
CA ILE A 3 -8.09 -4.99 2.23
C ILE A 3 -7.02 -6.08 2.22
N ALA A 4 -6.04 -5.98 1.32
CA ALA A 4 -4.84 -6.81 1.40
C ALA A 4 -3.58 -5.96 1.67
N ILE A 5 -2.65 -6.50 2.45
CA ILE A 5 -1.36 -5.88 2.73
C ILE A 5 -0.28 -6.91 2.39
N VAL A 6 0.57 -6.60 1.42
CA VAL A 6 1.66 -7.48 0.97
C VAL A 6 2.98 -6.98 1.55
N GLY A 7 3.56 -7.80 2.42
CA GLY A 7 4.69 -7.50 3.27
C GLY A 7 4.25 -6.98 4.65
N ALA A 8 4.65 -7.66 5.71
CA ALA A 8 4.36 -7.28 7.10
C ALA A 8 5.61 -6.83 7.87
N GLY A 9 6.64 -6.40 7.15
CA GLY A 9 7.85 -5.84 7.73
C GLY A 9 7.62 -4.51 8.48
N GLN A 10 8.64 -3.66 8.55
CA GLN A 10 8.57 -2.40 9.32
C GLN A 10 7.41 -1.49 8.91
N LEU A 11 7.25 -1.24 7.61
CA LEU A 11 6.19 -0.37 7.09
C LEU A 11 4.85 -1.11 7.01
N GLY A 12 4.85 -2.37 6.53
CA GLY A 12 3.62 -3.14 6.39
C GLY A 12 2.89 -3.33 7.71
N SER A 13 3.60 -3.60 8.81
CA SER A 13 2.97 -3.69 10.14
C SER A 13 2.36 -2.35 10.60
N ARG A 14 2.90 -1.20 10.18
CA ARG A 14 2.29 0.11 10.44
C ARG A 14 1.03 0.35 9.60
N HIS A 15 1.02 -0.12 8.35
CA HIS A 15 -0.20 -0.10 7.54
C HIS A 15 -1.31 -0.95 8.16
N ILE A 16 -0.96 -2.13 8.69
CA ILE A 16 -1.92 -2.98 9.41
C ILE A 16 -2.47 -2.24 10.63
N GLN A 17 -1.62 -1.63 11.44
CA GLN A 17 -2.06 -0.83 12.59
C GLN A 17 -2.95 0.36 12.18
N GLY A 18 -2.64 1.01 11.05
CA GLY A 18 -3.49 2.06 10.49
C GLY A 18 -4.85 1.54 10.06
N ALA A 19 -4.91 0.39 9.40
CA ALA A 19 -6.16 -0.24 8.98
C ALA A 19 -7.03 -0.69 10.18
N LEU A 20 -6.40 -1.14 11.27
CA LEU A 20 -7.10 -1.51 12.51
C LEU A 20 -7.76 -0.32 13.22
N LYS A 21 -7.32 0.92 12.95
CA LYS A 21 -7.88 2.14 13.53
C LYS A 21 -9.04 2.74 12.73
N VAL A 22 -9.34 2.15 11.58
CA VAL A 22 -10.47 2.63 10.76
C VAL A 22 -11.78 2.26 11.45
N GLU A 23 -12.61 3.25 11.70
CA GLU A 23 -13.93 3.09 12.33
C GLU A 23 -14.94 2.45 11.35
N SER A 24 -14.75 1.17 11.06
CA SER A 24 -15.70 0.38 10.25
C SER A 24 -15.79 -1.03 10.81
N LYS A 25 -17.03 -1.47 11.09
CA LYS A 25 -17.27 -2.80 11.68
C LYS A 25 -17.07 -3.95 10.69
N ASP A 26 -17.00 -3.68 9.39
CA ASP A 26 -16.95 -4.70 8.34
C ASP A 26 -15.61 -4.69 7.58
N ILE A 27 -14.50 -4.48 8.28
CA ILE A 27 -13.17 -4.59 7.67
C ILE A 27 -12.64 -6.01 7.82
N HIS A 28 -12.19 -6.57 6.69
CA HIS A 28 -11.45 -7.81 6.64
C HIS A 28 -10.07 -7.54 6.06
N ILE A 29 -9.01 -7.97 6.75
CA ILE A 29 -7.63 -7.74 6.36
C ILE A 29 -6.94 -9.07 6.08
N ASP A 30 -6.47 -9.25 4.84
CA ASP A 30 -5.57 -10.32 4.45
C ASP A 30 -4.14 -9.78 4.39
N VAL A 31 -3.20 -10.43 5.08
CA VAL A 31 -1.79 -10.05 5.12
C VAL A 31 -0.96 -11.16 4.47
N ILE A 32 -0.15 -10.82 3.49
CA ILE A 32 0.78 -11.75 2.84
C ILE A 32 2.18 -11.49 3.37
N GLU A 33 2.72 -12.46 4.10
CA GLU A 33 4.08 -12.40 4.65
C GLU A 33 4.69 -13.80 4.69
N PRO A 34 5.69 -14.10 3.83
CA PRO A 34 6.36 -15.41 3.82
C PRO A 34 7.27 -15.63 5.03
N ASP A 35 7.82 -14.57 5.64
CA ASP A 35 8.72 -14.67 6.78
C ASP A 35 7.97 -14.82 8.12
N ASP A 36 8.30 -15.84 8.88
CA ASP A 36 7.65 -16.13 10.17
C ASP A 36 8.01 -15.12 11.25
N THR A 37 9.22 -14.57 11.21
CA THR A 37 9.70 -13.59 12.19
C THR A 37 8.98 -12.25 11.96
N ALA A 38 8.85 -11.82 10.71
CA ALA A 38 8.09 -10.63 10.36
C ALA A 38 6.60 -10.78 10.74
N THR A 39 6.01 -11.95 10.45
CA THR A 39 4.64 -12.28 10.86
C THR A 39 4.45 -12.19 12.38
N LYS A 40 5.37 -12.78 13.15
CA LYS A 40 5.32 -12.77 14.63
C LYS A 40 5.43 -11.34 15.17
N THR A 41 6.37 -10.56 14.64
CA THR A 41 6.57 -9.14 15.03
C THR A 41 5.34 -8.31 14.69
N SER A 42 4.77 -8.48 13.50
CA SER A 42 3.56 -7.81 13.09
C SER A 42 2.37 -8.13 14.01
N LYS A 43 2.15 -9.41 14.30
CA LYS A 43 1.10 -9.84 15.25
C LYS A 43 1.27 -9.25 16.64
N GLN A 44 2.51 -9.10 17.10
CA GLN A 44 2.78 -8.47 18.40
C GLN A 44 2.43 -6.98 18.38
N ARG A 45 2.82 -6.25 17.32
CA ARG A 45 2.50 -4.83 17.14
C ARG A 45 1.00 -4.58 17.06
N ASN A 46 0.26 -5.48 16.41
CA ASN A 46 -1.19 -5.33 16.27
C ASN A 46 -1.91 -5.35 17.63
N LYS A 47 -1.35 -6.03 18.64
CA LYS A 47 -1.88 -6.04 20.02
C LYS A 47 -1.79 -4.67 20.72
N GLU A 48 -1.02 -3.74 20.18
CA GLU A 48 -0.96 -2.35 20.65
C GLU A 48 -2.23 -1.56 20.29
N ILE A 49 -3.05 -2.08 19.37
CA ILE A 49 -4.27 -1.46 18.89
C ILE A 49 -5.46 -2.27 19.42
N ASP A 50 -6.34 -1.61 20.15
CA ASP A 50 -7.61 -2.18 20.58
C ASP A 50 -8.56 -2.20 19.36
N SER A 51 -8.76 -3.39 18.79
CA SER A 51 -9.57 -3.57 17.59
C SER A 51 -10.11 -4.99 17.49
N GLU A 52 -11.38 -5.10 17.14
CA GLU A 52 -12.05 -6.39 16.87
C GLU A 52 -11.89 -6.86 15.41
N VAL A 53 -11.17 -6.11 14.57
CA VAL A 53 -10.98 -6.41 13.15
C VAL A 53 -10.20 -7.71 12.98
N SER A 54 -10.75 -8.63 12.19
CA SER A 54 -10.11 -9.91 11.88
C SER A 54 -8.99 -9.74 10.87
N ILE A 55 -7.82 -10.32 11.16
CA ILE A 55 -6.65 -10.35 10.27
C ILE A 55 -6.29 -11.80 9.96
N ASN A 56 -6.25 -12.14 8.68
CA ASN A 56 -5.72 -13.41 8.21
C ASN A 56 -4.31 -13.23 7.67
N TYR A 57 -3.39 -14.08 8.11
CA TYR A 57 -2.01 -14.11 7.61
C TYR A 57 -1.83 -15.29 6.66
N HIS A 58 -1.27 -15.01 5.49
CA HIS A 58 -0.99 -15.96 4.42
C HIS A 58 0.50 -15.94 4.07
N LYS A 59 1.02 -17.07 3.61
CA LYS A 59 2.42 -17.19 3.17
C LYS A 59 2.65 -16.77 1.73
N ASN A 60 1.60 -16.79 0.91
CA ASN A 60 1.70 -16.48 -0.51
C ASN A 60 0.43 -15.81 -1.06
N ILE A 61 0.59 -15.13 -2.20
CA ILE A 61 -0.48 -14.40 -2.89
C ILE A 61 -1.58 -15.35 -3.39
N ALA A 62 -1.25 -16.60 -3.73
CA ALA A 62 -2.21 -17.56 -4.24
C ALA A 62 -3.37 -17.88 -3.27
N SER A 63 -3.24 -17.50 -2.00
CA SER A 63 -4.30 -17.60 -1.00
C SER A 63 -5.38 -16.52 -1.15
N LEU A 64 -5.09 -15.44 -1.86
CA LEU A 64 -6.04 -14.34 -2.06
C LEU A 64 -7.04 -14.68 -3.17
N LYS A 65 -8.28 -14.21 -3.03
CA LYS A 65 -9.34 -14.42 -4.05
C LYS A 65 -10.33 -13.26 -4.09
N GLY A 66 -10.79 -12.98 -5.31
CA GLY A 66 -11.88 -12.04 -5.56
C GLY A 66 -11.44 -10.58 -5.59
N LEU A 67 -12.37 -9.67 -5.29
CA LEU A 67 -12.15 -8.22 -5.36
C LEU A 67 -11.74 -7.66 -4.00
N TYR A 68 -10.71 -6.83 -4.00
CA TYR A 68 -10.27 -6.04 -2.86
C TYR A 68 -10.58 -4.55 -3.08
N GLU A 69 -11.05 -3.88 -2.03
CA GLU A 69 -11.24 -2.42 -2.08
C GLU A 69 -9.89 -1.70 -2.18
N ALA A 70 -8.89 -2.20 -1.45
CA ALA A 70 -7.54 -1.69 -1.52
C ALA A 70 -6.49 -2.79 -1.31
N VAL A 71 -5.37 -2.65 -1.99
CA VAL A 71 -4.17 -3.46 -1.77
C VAL A 71 -2.99 -2.53 -1.51
N ILE A 72 -2.25 -2.79 -0.45
CA ILE A 72 -1.04 -2.05 -0.08
C ILE A 72 0.17 -2.95 -0.30
N ILE A 73 1.12 -2.52 -1.14
CA ILE A 73 2.39 -3.23 -1.38
C ILE A 73 3.50 -2.55 -0.59
N SER A 74 3.91 -3.14 0.51
CA SER A 74 4.95 -2.64 1.41
C SER A 74 6.25 -3.46 1.39
N THR A 75 6.46 -4.19 0.31
CA THR A 75 7.70 -4.93 0.03
C THR A 75 8.81 -4.02 -0.47
N ASN A 76 10.04 -4.56 -0.54
CA ASN A 76 11.16 -3.88 -1.18
C ASN A 76 10.88 -3.62 -2.67
N ALA A 77 11.50 -2.58 -3.22
CA ALA A 77 11.32 -2.17 -4.61
C ALA A 77 11.76 -3.24 -5.63
N ASN A 78 12.80 -4.02 -5.30
CA ASN A 78 13.44 -4.98 -6.21
C ASN A 78 12.47 -6.01 -6.83
N ASN A 79 11.50 -6.48 -6.05
CA ASN A 79 10.56 -7.51 -6.48
C ASN A 79 9.12 -6.99 -6.62
N ARG A 80 8.92 -5.68 -6.48
CA ARG A 80 7.57 -5.12 -6.37
C ARG A 80 6.75 -5.33 -7.63
N LEU A 81 7.33 -5.08 -8.80
CA LEU A 81 6.62 -5.29 -10.06
C LEU A 81 6.22 -6.75 -10.26
N TYR A 82 7.12 -7.69 -9.95
CA TYR A 82 6.79 -9.12 -10.00
C TYR A 82 5.62 -9.45 -9.07
N ILE A 83 5.64 -8.95 -7.83
CA ILE A 83 4.58 -9.14 -6.85
C ILE A 83 3.24 -8.56 -7.36
N ILE A 84 3.26 -7.39 -8.00
CA ILE A 84 2.06 -6.77 -8.58
C ILE A 84 1.49 -7.64 -9.70
N LYS A 85 2.35 -8.18 -10.59
CA LYS A 85 1.92 -9.08 -11.66
C LYS A 85 1.27 -10.36 -11.11
N GLU A 86 1.91 -11.00 -10.13
CA GLU A 86 1.35 -12.17 -9.46
C GLU A 86 0.01 -11.85 -8.76
N LEU A 87 -0.09 -10.68 -8.13
CA LEU A 87 -1.30 -10.23 -7.48
C LEU A 87 -2.47 -10.12 -8.49
N PHE A 88 -2.23 -9.45 -9.61
CA PHE A 88 -3.26 -9.25 -10.64
C PHE A 88 -3.65 -10.53 -11.39
N ASN A 89 -2.85 -11.60 -11.30
CA ASN A 89 -3.25 -12.93 -11.77
C ASN A 89 -4.23 -13.63 -10.81
N GLN A 90 -4.32 -13.21 -9.54
CA GLN A 90 -5.14 -13.85 -8.51
C GLN A 90 -6.39 -13.05 -8.15
N ILE A 91 -6.28 -11.73 -8.14
CA ILE A 91 -7.33 -10.84 -7.63
C ILE A 91 -7.48 -9.57 -8.48
N ASP A 92 -8.64 -8.93 -8.32
CA ASP A 92 -8.84 -7.55 -8.72
C ASP A 92 -8.79 -6.61 -7.52
N THR A 93 -8.41 -5.35 -7.75
CA THR A 93 -8.46 -4.31 -6.72
C THR A 93 -8.91 -2.97 -7.28
N LYS A 94 -9.67 -2.21 -6.49
CA LYS A 94 -10.06 -0.85 -6.87
C LYS A 94 -8.93 0.15 -6.68
N VAL A 95 -8.12 -0.06 -5.63
CA VAL A 95 -7.01 0.82 -5.26
C VAL A 95 -5.75 0.02 -4.98
N LEU A 96 -4.65 0.41 -5.61
CA LEU A 96 -3.32 -0.12 -5.34
C LEU A 96 -2.46 0.98 -4.72
N ILE A 97 -1.93 0.74 -3.54
CA ILE A 97 -1.05 1.68 -2.82
C ILE A 97 0.36 1.09 -2.78
N LEU A 98 1.33 1.83 -3.32
CA LEU A 98 2.73 1.41 -3.41
C LEU A 98 3.60 2.23 -2.47
N GLU A 99 4.49 1.56 -1.75
CA GLU A 99 5.50 2.25 -0.94
C GLU A 99 6.58 2.88 -1.83
N LYS A 100 7.13 4.00 -1.37
CA LYS A 100 8.31 4.62 -1.95
C LYS A 100 9.60 3.85 -1.52
N VAL A 101 10.62 3.74 -2.31
CA VAL A 101 10.73 4.00 -3.75
C VAL A 101 9.90 2.98 -4.51
N VAL A 102 9.10 3.40 -5.49
CA VAL A 102 8.14 2.50 -6.16
C VAL A 102 8.87 1.41 -6.93
N PHE A 103 9.75 1.78 -7.86
CA PHE A 103 10.55 0.89 -8.68
C PHE A 103 12.00 1.39 -8.77
N GLN A 104 12.87 0.58 -9.35
CA GLN A 104 14.30 0.89 -9.51
C GLN A 104 14.65 1.36 -10.93
N SER A 105 13.76 1.20 -11.90
CA SER A 105 13.97 1.61 -13.28
C SER A 105 12.72 2.22 -13.90
N ALA A 106 12.90 3.10 -14.90
CA ALA A 106 11.79 3.67 -15.66
C ALA A 106 10.97 2.59 -16.38
N LYS A 107 11.65 1.55 -16.89
CA LYS A 107 11.00 0.42 -17.58
C LYS A 107 9.94 -0.26 -16.71
N GLU A 108 10.15 -0.35 -15.41
CA GLU A 108 9.18 -0.98 -14.51
C GLU A 108 7.89 -0.14 -14.38
N PHE A 109 7.96 1.19 -14.53
CA PHE A 109 6.78 2.05 -14.61
C PHE A 109 6.01 1.80 -15.90
N ASP A 110 6.70 1.73 -17.05
CA ASP A 110 6.07 1.44 -18.35
C ASP A 110 5.36 0.08 -18.32
N GLU A 111 5.99 -0.92 -17.70
CA GLU A 111 5.40 -2.24 -17.53
C GLU A 111 4.18 -2.24 -16.59
N LEU A 112 4.17 -1.43 -15.54
CA LEU A 112 3.00 -1.26 -14.68
C LEU A 112 1.87 -0.57 -15.45
N ASP A 113 2.17 0.49 -16.19
CA ASP A 113 1.17 1.22 -16.97
C ASP A 113 0.50 0.31 -18.00
N ALA A 114 1.28 -0.49 -18.73
CA ALA A 114 0.75 -1.50 -19.64
C ALA A 114 -0.13 -2.56 -18.93
N LEU A 115 0.26 -2.98 -17.73
CA LEU A 115 -0.53 -3.93 -16.93
C LEU A 115 -1.87 -3.35 -16.48
N LEU A 116 -1.96 -2.04 -16.34
CA LEU A 116 -3.14 -1.33 -15.85
C LEU A 116 -4.09 -0.85 -16.97
N GLU A 117 -3.67 -0.90 -18.23
CA GLU A 117 -4.39 -0.33 -19.37
C GLU A 117 -5.87 -0.78 -19.43
N ASP A 118 -6.13 -2.06 -19.18
CA ASP A 118 -7.48 -2.63 -19.16
C ASP A 118 -8.09 -2.74 -17.76
N LYS A 119 -7.45 -2.20 -16.73
CA LYS A 119 -7.89 -2.30 -15.35
C LYS A 119 -8.45 -0.98 -14.81
N LYS A 120 -9.52 -1.07 -14.05
CA LYS A 120 -10.11 0.10 -13.36
C LYS A 120 -9.43 0.41 -12.03
N THR A 121 -8.22 -0.08 -11.81
CA THR A 121 -7.46 0.10 -10.59
C THR A 121 -6.82 1.49 -10.54
N LYS A 122 -7.07 2.24 -9.47
CA LYS A 122 -6.36 3.50 -9.20
C LYS A 122 -5.08 3.21 -8.44
N VAL A 123 -3.96 3.78 -8.87
CA VAL A 123 -2.66 3.59 -8.22
C VAL A 123 -2.23 4.85 -7.48
N TYR A 124 -1.80 4.68 -6.25
CA TYR A 124 -1.25 5.75 -5.41
C TYR A 124 0.12 5.37 -4.87
N VAL A 125 1.01 6.34 -4.79
CA VAL A 125 2.28 6.19 -4.09
C VAL A 125 2.13 6.73 -2.67
N ASN A 126 2.43 5.91 -1.67
CA ASN A 126 2.41 6.33 -0.28
C ASN A 126 3.54 7.32 0.00
N HIS A 127 3.18 8.60 0.02
CA HIS A 127 4.09 9.70 0.33
C HIS A 127 3.48 10.57 1.44
N PRO A 128 3.52 10.12 2.72
CA PRO A 128 2.78 10.74 3.82
C PRO A 128 3.06 12.22 4.02
N ARG A 129 4.30 12.66 3.74
CA ARG A 129 4.69 14.07 3.88
C ARG A 129 3.88 15.02 3.02
N ARG A 130 3.34 14.56 1.89
CA ARG A 130 2.45 15.37 1.05
C ARG A 130 1.13 15.72 1.71
N MET A 131 0.78 15.02 2.80
CA MET A 131 -0.46 15.22 3.55
C MET A 131 -0.26 16.16 4.75
N TYR A 132 0.94 16.68 4.98
CA TYR A 132 1.19 17.65 6.06
C TYR A 132 0.64 19.02 5.66
N SER A 133 -0.11 19.65 6.57
CA SER A 133 -0.77 20.94 6.32
C SER A 133 0.19 22.02 5.82
N PHE A 134 1.41 22.08 6.36
CA PHE A 134 2.39 23.06 5.96
C PHE A 134 2.79 22.99 4.46
N TYR A 135 2.67 21.81 3.81
CA TYR A 135 2.92 21.71 2.37
C TYR A 135 1.81 22.38 1.55
N GLU A 136 0.56 22.30 2.01
CA GLU A 136 -0.55 23.00 1.35
C GLU A 136 -0.45 24.51 1.57
N GLU A 137 -0.04 24.95 2.75
CA GLU A 137 0.25 26.35 3.06
C GLU A 137 1.38 26.88 2.17
N LEU A 138 2.53 26.19 2.13
CA LEU A 138 3.67 26.57 1.28
C LEU A 138 3.30 26.62 -0.20
N LYS A 139 2.54 25.64 -0.70
CA LYS A 139 2.07 25.59 -2.07
C LYS A 139 1.18 26.80 -2.38
N SER A 140 0.27 27.14 -1.48
CA SER A 140 -0.63 28.30 -1.62
C SER A 140 0.15 29.62 -1.66
N GLU A 141 1.14 29.77 -0.78
CA GLU A 141 2.03 30.94 -0.77
C GLU A 141 2.84 31.09 -2.07
N LEU A 142 3.45 29.99 -2.54
CA LEU A 142 4.21 30.00 -3.80
C LEU A 142 3.32 30.30 -5.01
N GLN A 143 2.09 29.81 -5.03
CA GLN A 143 1.14 30.11 -6.09
C GLN A 143 0.66 31.56 -6.05
N ALA A 144 0.44 32.12 -4.86
CA ALA A 144 0.00 33.50 -4.66
C ALA A 144 1.10 34.51 -5.04
N ASN A 145 2.34 34.22 -4.69
CA ASN A 145 3.47 35.12 -4.87
C ASN A 145 4.18 35.00 -6.23
N ARG A 146 3.81 34.00 -7.07
CA ARG A 146 4.38 33.73 -8.41
C ARG A 146 5.84 34.18 -8.55
N THR A 147 6.68 33.80 -7.61
CA THR A 147 8.09 34.16 -7.66
C THR A 147 8.72 33.29 -8.74
N GLU A 148 9.18 33.91 -9.83
CA GLU A 148 10.00 33.23 -10.84
C GLU A 148 11.27 32.75 -10.14
N ILE A 149 11.42 31.44 -10.01
CA ILE A 149 12.67 30.84 -9.58
C ILE A 149 13.58 30.87 -10.81
N THR A 150 14.38 31.91 -10.92
CA THR A 150 15.47 31.96 -11.89
C THR A 150 16.59 31.02 -11.41
N HIS A 151 16.98 30.10 -12.27
CA HIS A 151 18.14 29.21 -12.07
C HIS A 151 19.47 29.92 -12.24
#